data_e5f93fb230892d3b9ca1b92b4c39014b
#
_entry.id   e5f93fb230892d3b9ca1b92b4c39014b
#
_cell.length_a   1.000
_cell.length_b   1.000
_cell.length_c   1.000
_cell.angle_alpha   90.00
_cell.angle_beta   90.00
_cell.angle_gamma   90.00
#
_symmetry.space_group_name_H-M   'P 1'
#
loop_
_entity.id
_entity.type
_entity.pdbx_description
1 polymer ?
#
loop_
_entity_poly.entity_id
_entity_poly.type
_entity_poly.pdbx_seq_one_letter_code
_entity_poly.pdbx_strand_id
1 'polypeptide(L)'
;MSLRTGYDDDLRLAHVIADQVDSLTLSRFKALDLVVETKPDLSPVSDADRAAEELVRSQLSRTRPRDAVHGEELPDTGHGPRRWVVDPIDGTKNFVRGVPVWATLIALLDGDEVVVGLVSAPALGRRWWAAKGSGAWSGRSLSQATQLHVSRVDRLEDASFSYSSLTGWEDVDRLPQVLDLMRTVWRTRAYGDFWSYVLVAEGAVDVAAEPELALHDMAALVPIVSEAGGRFTSVSGVPGPFGGNALVTNGLLHDEVVARLDLPG
;
A
#
# COMPACT_ATOMS: atom_id res chain seq x y z
N MET A 1 6.20 28.44 3.87
CA MET A 1 6.95 28.37 2.60
C MET A 1 7.43 26.92 2.51
N SER A 2 6.66 26.07 1.80
CA SER A 2 7.00 24.64 1.65
C SER A 2 8.29 24.53 0.85
N LEU A 3 9.31 23.88 1.41
CA LEU A 3 10.49 23.47 0.65
C LEU A 3 9.98 22.54 -0.47
N ARG A 4 10.12 22.94 -1.74
CA ARG A 4 9.83 22.08 -2.88
C ARG A 4 10.81 20.90 -2.78
N THR A 5 10.29 19.71 -2.56
CA THR A 5 11.08 18.48 -2.69
C THR A 5 11.31 18.22 -4.16
N GLY A 6 12.38 17.53 -4.53
CA GLY A 6 12.68 17.23 -5.94
C GLY A 6 11.61 16.40 -6.65
N TYR A 7 10.59 15.88 -5.91
CA TYR A 7 9.56 14.96 -6.40
C TYR A 7 8.12 15.54 -6.37
N ASP A 8 7.96 16.84 -6.09
CA ASP A 8 6.63 17.49 -6.04
C ASP A 8 5.85 17.37 -7.35
N ASP A 9 6.55 17.46 -8.50
CA ASP A 9 5.90 17.36 -9.82
C ASP A 9 5.50 15.92 -10.15
N ASP A 10 6.23 14.92 -9.65
CA ASP A 10 5.88 13.51 -9.79
C ASP A 10 4.68 13.15 -8.90
N LEU A 11 4.64 13.68 -7.68
CA LEU A 11 3.47 13.53 -6.80
C LEU A 11 2.21 14.16 -7.42
N ARG A 12 2.32 15.35 -8.00
CA ARG A 12 1.18 15.98 -8.72
C ARG A 12 0.72 15.15 -9.91
N LEU A 13 1.68 14.59 -10.66
CA LEU A 13 1.36 13.69 -11.76
C LEU A 13 0.61 12.45 -11.26
N ALA A 14 1.06 11.83 -10.15
CA ALA A 14 0.37 10.70 -9.53
C ALA A 14 -1.10 11.05 -9.18
N HIS A 15 -1.35 12.25 -8.62
CA HIS A 15 -2.72 12.72 -8.36
C HIS A 15 -3.56 12.86 -9.63
N VAL A 16 -3.00 13.43 -10.71
CA VAL A 16 -3.71 13.58 -11.99
C VAL A 16 -4.05 12.22 -12.60
N ILE A 17 -3.14 11.26 -12.52
CA ILE A 17 -3.37 9.89 -12.97
C ILE A 17 -4.47 9.27 -12.12
N ALA A 18 -4.38 9.36 -10.79
CA ALA A 18 -5.36 8.81 -9.87
C ALA A 18 -6.77 9.38 -10.10
N ASP A 19 -6.94 10.66 -10.46
CA ASP A 19 -8.25 11.25 -10.80
C ASP A 19 -8.93 10.52 -11.96
N GLN A 20 -8.15 10.12 -12.96
CA GLN A 20 -8.67 9.42 -14.14
C GLN A 20 -8.95 7.94 -13.82
N VAL A 21 -8.06 7.29 -13.07
CA VAL A 21 -8.23 5.90 -12.65
C VAL A 21 -9.43 5.77 -11.71
N ASP A 22 -9.61 6.68 -10.76
CA ASP A 22 -10.77 6.71 -9.86
C ASP A 22 -12.10 6.76 -10.64
N SER A 23 -12.15 7.59 -11.69
CA SER A 23 -13.35 7.71 -12.53
C SER A 23 -13.66 6.40 -13.27
N LEU A 24 -12.63 5.74 -13.78
CA LEU A 24 -12.75 4.45 -14.46
C LEU A 24 -13.19 3.35 -13.47
N THR A 25 -12.46 3.17 -12.39
CA THR A 25 -12.68 2.08 -11.42
C THR A 25 -14.02 2.23 -10.70
N LEU A 26 -14.43 3.46 -10.33
CA LEU A 26 -15.78 3.70 -9.78
C LEU A 26 -16.89 3.35 -10.77
N SER A 27 -16.70 3.60 -12.07
CA SER A 27 -17.70 3.22 -13.07
C SER A 27 -17.86 1.72 -13.23
N ARG A 28 -16.81 0.95 -12.93
CA ARG A 28 -16.80 -0.52 -12.99
C ARG A 28 -17.18 -1.18 -11.66
N PHE A 29 -17.01 -0.47 -10.53
CA PHE A 29 -17.34 -1.00 -9.20
C PHE A 29 -18.85 -1.31 -9.11
N LYS A 30 -19.19 -2.58 -8.87
CA LYS A 30 -20.57 -3.12 -8.88
C LYS A 30 -21.27 -3.02 -10.25
N ALA A 31 -20.54 -2.87 -11.35
CA ALA A 31 -21.14 -2.91 -12.66
C ALA A 31 -21.71 -4.31 -12.95
N LEU A 32 -22.90 -4.36 -13.55
CA LEU A 32 -23.60 -5.63 -13.83
C LEU A 32 -22.88 -6.47 -14.90
N ASP A 33 -22.09 -5.83 -15.75
CA ASP A 33 -21.33 -6.40 -16.85
C ASP A 33 -19.83 -6.55 -16.51
N LEU A 34 -19.44 -6.47 -15.24
CA LEU A 34 -18.06 -6.65 -14.81
C LEU A 34 -17.59 -8.06 -15.17
N VAL A 35 -16.52 -8.14 -15.96
CA VAL A 35 -15.90 -9.43 -16.34
C VAL A 35 -14.80 -9.74 -15.31
N VAL A 36 -14.89 -10.90 -14.69
CA VAL A 36 -13.93 -11.40 -13.70
C VAL A 36 -13.33 -12.69 -14.21
N GLU A 37 -12.00 -12.76 -14.24
CA GLU A 37 -11.22 -13.95 -14.58
C GLU A 37 -10.43 -14.43 -13.35
N THR A 38 -9.93 -15.64 -13.40
CA THR A 38 -9.06 -16.22 -12.35
C THR A 38 -7.65 -16.31 -12.89
N LYS A 39 -6.68 -15.72 -12.20
CA LYS A 39 -5.25 -15.82 -12.50
C LYS A 39 -4.72 -17.24 -12.21
N PRO A 40 -3.53 -17.62 -12.71
CA PRO A 40 -2.93 -18.95 -12.43
C PRO A 40 -2.71 -19.23 -10.94
N ASP A 41 -2.53 -18.21 -10.12
CA ASP A 41 -2.40 -18.25 -8.66
C ASP A 41 -3.75 -18.31 -7.92
N LEU A 42 -4.85 -18.45 -8.66
CA LEU A 42 -6.23 -18.49 -8.18
C LEU A 42 -6.77 -17.15 -7.66
N SER A 43 -6.01 -16.05 -7.75
CA SER A 43 -6.53 -14.72 -7.45
C SER A 43 -7.48 -14.22 -8.55
N PRO A 44 -8.48 -13.38 -8.22
CA PRO A 44 -9.34 -12.77 -9.22
C PRO A 44 -8.63 -11.59 -9.91
N VAL A 45 -8.95 -11.36 -11.17
CA VAL A 45 -8.67 -10.13 -11.91
C VAL A 45 -9.92 -9.71 -12.67
N SER A 46 -10.21 -8.42 -12.71
CA SER A 46 -11.32 -7.91 -13.50
C SER A 46 -10.84 -7.14 -14.73
N ASP A 47 -11.75 -6.88 -15.65
CA ASP A 47 -11.49 -5.99 -16.78
C ASP A 47 -11.16 -4.56 -16.35
N ALA A 48 -11.60 -4.17 -15.13
CA ALA A 48 -11.28 -2.89 -14.53
C ALA A 48 -9.79 -2.78 -14.14
N ASP A 49 -9.18 -3.84 -13.60
CA ASP A 49 -7.76 -3.87 -13.22
C ASP A 49 -6.88 -3.60 -14.45
N ARG A 50 -7.11 -4.35 -15.54
CA ARG A 50 -6.33 -4.18 -16.78
C ARG A 50 -6.54 -2.81 -17.42
N ALA A 51 -7.79 -2.33 -17.50
CA ALA A 51 -8.09 -1.03 -18.07
C ALA A 51 -7.50 0.12 -17.23
N ALA A 52 -7.47 -0.01 -15.91
CA ALA A 52 -6.85 0.96 -15.01
C ALA A 52 -5.33 1.00 -15.22
N GLU A 53 -4.65 -0.15 -15.31
CA GLU A 53 -3.22 -0.18 -15.56
C GLU A 53 -2.85 0.37 -16.95
N GLU A 54 -3.60 0.01 -18.00
CA GLU A 54 -3.42 0.59 -19.34
C GLU A 54 -3.54 2.11 -19.34
N LEU A 55 -4.50 2.67 -18.59
CA LEU A 55 -4.67 4.10 -18.43
C LEU A 55 -3.45 4.74 -17.78
N VAL A 56 -2.96 4.19 -16.65
CA VAL A 56 -1.75 4.68 -15.97
C VAL A 56 -0.56 4.67 -16.92
N ARG A 57 -0.31 3.55 -17.60
CA ARG A 57 0.80 3.38 -18.56
C ARG A 57 0.69 4.38 -19.72
N SER A 58 -0.50 4.62 -20.26
CA SER A 58 -0.74 5.62 -21.30
C SER A 58 -0.39 7.04 -20.84
N GLN A 59 -0.72 7.39 -19.60
CA GLN A 59 -0.37 8.71 -19.06
C GLN A 59 1.14 8.84 -18.81
N LEU A 60 1.76 7.81 -18.24
CA LEU A 60 3.20 7.80 -17.98
C LEU A 60 4.02 7.83 -19.27
N SER A 61 3.63 7.10 -20.30
CA SER A 61 4.33 7.11 -21.60
C SER A 61 4.36 8.49 -22.28
N ARG A 62 3.35 9.32 -22.02
CA ARG A 62 3.28 10.70 -22.55
C ARG A 62 4.05 11.71 -21.70
N THR A 63 4.06 11.53 -20.38
CA THR A 63 4.56 12.53 -19.43
C THR A 63 5.93 12.19 -18.88
N ARG A 64 6.28 10.91 -18.83
CA ARG A 64 7.54 10.34 -18.31
C ARG A 64 8.09 9.26 -19.24
N PRO A 65 8.32 9.54 -20.54
CA PRO A 65 8.65 8.50 -21.56
C PRO A 65 10.00 7.80 -21.34
N ARG A 66 10.81 8.26 -20.36
CA ARG A 66 12.11 7.67 -20.02
C ARG A 66 12.07 6.82 -18.76
N ASP A 67 10.95 6.87 -18.03
CA ASP A 67 10.80 6.12 -16.79
C ASP A 67 10.32 4.69 -17.13
N ALA A 68 10.78 3.71 -16.36
CA ALA A 68 10.25 2.35 -16.42
C ALA A 68 8.90 2.27 -15.72
N VAL A 69 8.09 1.26 -16.08
CA VAL A 69 6.82 0.97 -15.41
C VAL A 69 6.76 -0.52 -15.09
N HIS A 70 6.56 -0.82 -13.82
CA HIS A 70 6.21 -2.14 -13.27
C HIS A 70 4.75 -2.10 -12.82
N GLY A 71 3.94 -3.03 -13.26
CA GLY A 71 2.55 -3.16 -12.84
C GLY A 71 2.22 -4.58 -12.43
N GLU A 72 1.03 -4.77 -11.90
CA GLU A 72 0.53 -6.08 -11.50
C GLU A 72 0.07 -6.93 -12.70
N GLU A 73 -0.62 -6.29 -13.66
CA GLU A 73 -1.39 -7.00 -14.69
C GLU A 73 -0.66 -7.13 -16.04
N LEU A 74 0.23 -6.21 -16.36
CA LEU A 74 0.90 -6.13 -17.66
C LEU A 74 2.42 -6.24 -17.50
N PRO A 75 3.13 -6.80 -18.51
CA PRO A 75 4.58 -6.93 -18.49
C PRO A 75 5.29 -5.59 -18.25
N ASP A 76 6.43 -5.63 -17.58
CA ASP A 76 7.28 -4.46 -17.34
C ASP A 76 7.68 -3.77 -18.64
N THR A 77 7.74 -2.44 -18.61
CA THR A 77 8.17 -1.63 -19.76
C THR A 77 9.24 -0.63 -19.37
N GLY A 78 10.12 -0.31 -20.31
CA GLY A 78 11.21 0.64 -20.10
C GLY A 78 12.35 0.06 -19.25
N HIS A 79 13.42 0.86 -19.12
CA HIS A 79 14.58 0.56 -18.31
C HIS A 79 15.16 1.86 -17.77
N GLY A 80 15.68 1.84 -16.55
CA GLY A 80 16.30 3.03 -15.94
C GLY A 80 16.19 3.05 -14.43
N PRO A 81 16.83 4.02 -13.78
CA PRO A 81 16.77 4.14 -12.33
C PRO A 81 15.40 4.59 -11.83
N ARG A 82 14.67 5.37 -12.64
CA ARG A 82 13.31 5.83 -12.30
C ARG A 82 12.29 4.81 -12.77
N ARG A 83 11.50 4.30 -11.85
CA ARG A 83 10.50 3.26 -12.12
C ARG A 83 9.20 3.57 -11.37
N TRP A 84 8.12 3.67 -12.10
CA TRP A 84 6.78 3.70 -11.53
C TRP A 84 6.34 2.28 -11.22
N VAL A 85 5.76 2.10 -10.03
CA VAL A 85 5.18 0.81 -9.59
C VAL A 85 3.70 1.06 -9.35
N VAL A 86 2.86 0.19 -9.93
CA VAL A 86 1.41 0.39 -9.97
C VAL A 86 0.69 -0.89 -9.59
N ASP A 87 -0.20 -0.77 -8.63
CA ASP A 87 -1.29 -1.70 -8.42
C ASP A 87 -2.59 -1.00 -8.84
N PRO A 88 -3.26 -1.44 -9.89
CA PRO A 88 -4.48 -0.78 -10.39
C PRO A 88 -5.65 -0.87 -9.41
N ILE A 89 -5.84 -2.02 -8.75
CA ILE A 89 -6.91 -2.25 -7.78
C ILE A 89 -6.41 -3.18 -6.66
N ASP A 90 -5.65 -2.64 -5.71
CA ASP A 90 -5.36 -3.36 -4.47
C ASP A 90 -6.67 -3.69 -3.72
N GLY A 91 -6.81 -4.95 -3.31
CA GLY A 91 -8.06 -5.46 -2.77
C GLY A 91 -9.05 -5.89 -3.85
N THR A 92 -8.61 -6.51 -4.95
CA THR A 92 -9.47 -7.02 -6.04
C THR A 92 -10.57 -7.96 -5.53
N LYS A 93 -10.31 -8.77 -4.51
CA LYS A 93 -11.33 -9.61 -3.86
C LYS A 93 -12.48 -8.79 -3.28
N ASN A 94 -12.18 -7.66 -2.66
CA ASN A 94 -13.16 -6.71 -2.14
C ASN A 94 -13.92 -6.03 -3.30
N PHE A 95 -13.20 -5.58 -4.33
CA PHE A 95 -13.79 -4.95 -5.50
C PHE A 95 -14.84 -5.85 -6.16
N VAL A 96 -14.49 -7.10 -6.47
CA VAL A 96 -15.38 -8.08 -7.09
C VAL A 96 -16.58 -8.42 -6.21
N ARG A 97 -16.40 -8.44 -4.89
CA ARG A 97 -17.47 -8.69 -3.91
C ARG A 97 -18.34 -7.47 -3.61
N GLY A 98 -17.99 -6.30 -4.16
CA GLY A 98 -18.70 -5.05 -3.93
C GLY A 98 -18.48 -4.45 -2.54
N VAL A 99 -17.38 -4.82 -1.88
CA VAL A 99 -16.90 -4.19 -0.63
C VAL A 99 -16.12 -2.92 -1.00
N PRO A 100 -16.42 -1.74 -0.38
CA PRO A 100 -15.85 -0.47 -0.82
C PRO A 100 -14.40 -0.22 -0.34
N VAL A 101 -13.70 -1.26 0.10
CA VAL A 101 -12.32 -1.21 0.59
C VAL A 101 -11.39 -1.78 -0.48
N TRP A 102 -10.98 -0.92 -1.39
CA TRP A 102 -10.03 -1.17 -2.47
C TRP A 102 -9.41 0.16 -2.89
N ALA A 103 -8.22 0.13 -3.48
CA ALA A 103 -7.50 1.34 -3.85
C ALA A 103 -6.61 1.14 -5.08
N THR A 104 -6.29 2.22 -5.77
CA THR A 104 -5.18 2.26 -6.72
C THR A 104 -3.93 2.73 -5.99
N LEU A 105 -2.84 1.99 -6.13
CA LEU A 105 -1.54 2.30 -5.56
C LEU A 105 -0.58 2.76 -6.67
N ILE A 106 0.03 3.93 -6.50
CA ILE A 106 1.01 4.48 -7.45
C ILE A 106 2.26 4.89 -6.68
N ALA A 107 3.40 4.31 -7.04
CA ALA A 107 4.68 4.66 -6.45
C ALA A 107 5.70 5.07 -7.51
N LEU A 108 6.68 5.87 -7.13
CA LEU A 108 7.88 6.15 -7.91
C LEU A 108 9.10 5.72 -7.12
N LEU A 109 9.94 4.91 -7.72
CA LEU A 109 11.29 4.58 -7.27
C LEU A 109 12.32 5.42 -8.02
N ASP A 110 13.37 5.85 -7.32
CA ASP A 110 14.59 6.40 -7.89
C ASP A 110 15.77 5.55 -7.38
N GLY A 111 16.30 4.70 -8.25
CA GLY A 111 17.11 3.55 -7.82
C GLY A 111 16.26 2.55 -7.04
N ASP A 112 16.78 2.17 -5.86
CA ASP A 112 16.07 1.24 -4.95
C ASP A 112 15.24 1.97 -3.87
N GLU A 113 15.20 3.31 -3.92
CA GLU A 113 14.46 4.09 -2.95
C GLU A 113 13.06 4.45 -3.47
N VAL A 114 12.03 4.22 -2.67
CA VAL A 114 10.68 4.70 -2.99
C VAL A 114 10.55 6.15 -2.56
N VAL A 115 10.39 7.05 -3.53
CA VAL A 115 10.43 8.50 -3.30
C VAL A 115 9.08 9.20 -3.40
N VAL A 116 8.09 8.54 -4.02
CA VAL A 116 6.68 9.00 -4.06
C VAL A 116 5.79 7.80 -3.82
N GLY A 117 4.75 7.99 -3.03
CA GLY A 117 3.64 7.04 -2.84
C GLY A 117 2.30 7.75 -2.82
N LEU A 118 1.34 7.19 -3.52
CA LEU A 118 -0.05 7.63 -3.51
C LEU A 118 -0.96 6.40 -3.47
N VAL A 119 -1.93 6.43 -2.57
CA VAL A 119 -3.03 5.46 -2.43
C VAL A 119 -4.33 6.20 -2.65
N SER A 120 -5.14 5.80 -3.64
CA SER A 120 -6.45 6.38 -3.91
C SER A 120 -7.54 5.35 -3.72
N ALA A 121 -8.40 5.54 -2.71
CA ALA A 121 -9.55 4.71 -2.41
C ALA A 121 -10.86 5.47 -2.72
N PRO A 122 -11.27 5.52 -3.99
CA PRO A 122 -12.34 6.41 -4.42
C PRO A 122 -13.70 6.02 -3.86
N ALA A 123 -13.95 4.74 -3.61
CA ALA A 123 -15.18 4.28 -2.97
C ALA A 123 -15.31 4.73 -1.50
N LEU A 124 -14.18 5.02 -0.84
CA LEU A 124 -14.11 5.65 0.49
C LEU A 124 -14.07 7.18 0.41
N GLY A 125 -13.85 7.75 -0.78
CA GLY A 125 -13.67 9.18 -1.00
C GLY A 125 -12.40 9.73 -0.34
N ARG A 126 -11.32 8.92 -0.27
CA ARG A 126 -10.08 9.23 0.44
C ARG A 126 -8.84 8.92 -0.39
N ARG A 127 -7.78 9.71 -0.14
CA ARG A 127 -6.41 9.45 -0.62
C ARG A 127 -5.41 9.63 0.50
N TRP A 128 -4.29 8.93 0.37
CA TRP A 128 -3.10 9.05 1.20
C TRP A 128 -1.90 9.22 0.28
N TRP A 129 -0.97 10.09 0.63
CA TRP A 129 0.21 10.33 -0.20
C TRP A 129 1.39 10.85 0.60
N ALA A 130 2.57 10.63 0.06
CA ALA A 130 3.81 11.22 0.51
C ALA A 130 4.79 11.38 -0.64
N ALA A 131 5.67 12.36 -0.53
CA ALA A 131 6.92 12.42 -1.28
C ALA A 131 8.06 12.58 -0.28
N LYS A 132 9.22 12.02 -0.59
CA LYS A 132 10.40 12.04 0.27
C LYS A 132 10.69 13.47 0.80
N GLY A 133 10.71 13.62 2.12
CA GLY A 133 10.97 14.87 2.82
C GLY A 133 9.79 15.87 2.85
N SER A 134 8.57 15.47 2.42
CA SER A 134 7.40 16.35 2.41
C SER A 134 6.34 16.02 3.47
N GLY A 135 6.58 14.98 4.28
CA GLY A 135 5.60 14.43 5.20
C GLY A 135 4.52 13.60 4.48
N ALA A 136 3.75 12.85 5.26
CA ALA A 136 2.61 12.09 4.78
C ALA A 136 1.31 12.86 5.00
N TRP A 137 0.36 12.70 4.10
CA TRP A 137 -0.89 13.45 4.06
C TRP A 137 -2.06 12.57 3.68
N SER A 138 -3.25 12.92 4.15
CA SER A 138 -4.52 12.29 3.72
C SER A 138 -5.58 13.35 3.47
N GLY A 139 -6.41 13.13 2.47
CA GLY A 139 -7.50 14.05 2.11
C GLY A 139 -8.18 13.68 0.79
N ARG A 140 -9.02 14.57 0.30
CA ARG A 140 -9.65 14.42 -1.01
C ARG A 140 -8.80 14.99 -2.15
N SER A 141 -7.92 15.93 -1.83
CA SER A 141 -7.05 16.62 -2.79
C SER A 141 -5.87 17.25 -2.07
N LEU A 142 -4.86 17.68 -2.82
CA LEU A 142 -3.69 18.41 -2.30
C LEU A 142 -4.05 19.69 -1.51
N SER A 143 -5.20 20.33 -1.83
CA SER A 143 -5.65 21.54 -1.15
C SER A 143 -6.53 21.27 0.10
N GLN A 144 -7.00 20.05 0.26
CA GLN A 144 -7.83 19.61 1.39
C GLN A 144 -7.18 18.39 2.04
N ALA A 145 -6.04 18.62 2.68
CA ALA A 145 -5.20 17.58 3.24
C ALA A 145 -4.94 17.81 4.73
N THR A 146 -4.86 16.73 5.47
CA THR A 146 -4.41 16.66 6.87
C THR A 146 -3.09 15.91 6.92
N GLN A 147 -2.11 16.44 7.62
CA GLN A 147 -0.84 15.76 7.84
C GLN A 147 -1.05 14.54 8.74
N LEU A 148 -0.39 13.45 8.38
CA LEU A 148 -0.47 12.18 9.10
C LEU A 148 0.66 12.05 10.10
N HIS A 149 0.36 11.39 11.21
CA HIS A 149 1.32 10.97 12.21
C HIS A 149 0.90 9.62 12.79
N VAL A 150 1.84 8.72 12.91
CA VAL A 150 1.62 7.45 13.61
C VAL A 150 1.26 7.65 15.08
N SER A 151 0.74 6.63 15.72
CA SER A 151 0.39 6.66 17.15
C SER A 151 1.63 6.78 18.06
N ARG A 152 1.39 7.02 19.35
CA ARG A 152 2.43 7.04 20.41
C ARG A 152 2.29 5.86 21.38
N VAL A 153 1.58 4.82 20.99
CA VAL A 153 1.47 3.60 21.78
C VAL A 153 2.85 2.94 21.86
N ASP A 154 3.35 2.71 23.06
CA ASP A 154 4.70 2.18 23.32
C ASP A 154 4.70 0.81 24.03
N ARG A 155 3.50 0.21 24.21
CA ARG A 155 3.33 -1.11 24.81
C ARG A 155 2.41 -1.97 23.94
N LEU A 156 2.78 -3.22 23.72
CA LEU A 156 1.98 -4.14 22.92
C LEU A 156 0.59 -4.41 23.51
N GLU A 157 0.47 -4.43 24.83
CA GLU A 157 -0.81 -4.65 25.52
C GLU A 157 -1.85 -3.55 25.26
N ASP A 158 -1.39 -2.38 24.82
CA ASP A 158 -2.23 -1.24 24.49
C ASP A 158 -2.43 -1.09 22.96
N ALA A 159 -1.73 -1.92 22.16
CA ALA A 159 -1.67 -1.78 20.72
C ALA A 159 -2.88 -2.41 19.99
N SER A 160 -3.18 -1.86 18.81
CA SER A 160 -4.08 -2.44 17.82
C SER A 160 -3.26 -3.09 16.69
N PHE A 161 -3.53 -4.36 16.40
CA PHE A 161 -2.88 -5.11 15.34
C PHE A 161 -3.86 -5.40 14.19
N SER A 162 -3.43 -5.13 12.95
CA SER A 162 -4.15 -5.45 11.72
C SER A 162 -3.40 -6.50 10.89
N TYR A 163 -4.15 -7.37 10.24
CA TYR A 163 -3.66 -8.42 9.35
C TYR A 163 -4.69 -8.68 8.24
N SER A 164 -4.38 -9.51 7.24
CA SER A 164 -5.34 -9.87 6.19
C SER A 164 -5.96 -11.24 6.42
N SER A 165 -5.15 -12.30 6.36
CA SER A 165 -5.58 -13.71 6.47
C SER A 165 -4.66 -14.49 7.40
N LEU A 166 -5.20 -15.46 8.11
CA LEU A 166 -4.41 -16.36 8.94
C LEU A 166 -3.78 -17.51 8.12
N THR A 167 -4.39 -17.89 6.99
CA THR A 167 -3.88 -18.99 6.15
C THR A 167 -2.49 -18.69 5.59
N GLY A 168 -2.23 -17.48 5.11
CA GLY A 168 -0.90 -17.11 4.64
C GLY A 168 0.19 -17.24 5.73
N TRP A 169 -0.14 -16.99 6.99
CA TRP A 169 0.78 -17.20 8.11
C TRP A 169 1.04 -18.68 8.39
N GLU A 170 0.04 -19.55 8.17
CA GLU A 170 0.21 -20.99 8.24
C GLU A 170 1.13 -21.51 7.13
N ASP A 171 0.97 -20.99 5.90
CA ASP A 171 1.76 -21.38 4.73
C ASP A 171 3.27 -21.07 4.89
N VAL A 172 3.62 -20.05 5.70
CA VAL A 172 5.02 -19.68 6.02
C VAL A 172 5.48 -20.16 7.39
N ASP A 173 4.76 -21.07 8.05
CA ASP A 173 5.08 -21.65 9.37
C ASP A 173 5.24 -20.58 10.49
N ARG A 174 4.45 -19.49 10.44
CA ARG A 174 4.50 -18.37 11.41
C ARG A 174 3.19 -18.14 12.17
N LEU A 175 2.18 -18.99 11.95
CA LEU A 175 0.88 -18.84 12.60
C LEU A 175 0.96 -18.85 14.13
N PRO A 176 1.77 -19.71 14.82
CA PRO A 176 1.89 -19.68 16.28
C PRO A 176 2.37 -18.33 16.82
N GLN A 177 3.35 -17.69 16.18
CA GLN A 177 3.92 -16.38 16.58
C GLN A 177 2.87 -15.28 16.43
N VAL A 178 2.13 -15.29 15.31
CA VAL A 178 1.05 -14.33 15.08
C VAL A 178 -0.08 -14.49 16.08
N LEU A 179 -0.46 -15.72 16.41
CA LEU A 179 -1.48 -15.99 17.45
C LEU A 179 -1.01 -15.54 18.84
N ASP A 180 0.28 -15.64 19.16
CA ASP A 180 0.84 -15.11 20.39
C ASP A 180 0.78 -13.57 20.43
N LEU A 181 1.18 -12.92 19.33
CA LEU A 181 1.04 -11.47 19.18
C LEU A 181 -0.43 -11.03 19.33
N MET A 182 -1.36 -11.72 18.68
CA MET A 182 -2.80 -11.45 18.74
C MET A 182 -3.39 -11.57 20.17
N ARG A 183 -2.82 -12.45 21.00
CA ARG A 183 -3.23 -12.59 22.40
C ARG A 183 -2.62 -11.54 23.31
N THR A 184 -1.48 -10.95 22.90
CA THR A 184 -0.77 -9.95 23.68
C THR A 184 -1.37 -8.57 23.49
N VAL A 185 -1.75 -8.19 22.24
CA VAL A 185 -2.24 -6.84 21.93
C VAL A 185 -3.65 -6.57 22.49
N TRP A 186 -3.97 -5.28 22.70
CA TRP A 186 -5.31 -4.86 23.15
C TRP A 186 -6.43 -5.32 22.23
N ARG A 187 -6.24 -5.22 20.90
CA ARG A 187 -7.25 -5.66 19.91
C ARG A 187 -6.64 -6.05 18.59
N THR A 188 -7.36 -6.89 17.85
CA THR A 188 -7.04 -7.28 16.49
C THR A 188 -8.19 -6.99 15.54
N ARG A 189 -7.88 -6.64 14.29
CA ARG A 189 -8.83 -6.53 13.18
C ARG A 189 -8.16 -6.99 11.89
N ALA A 190 -8.87 -7.78 11.10
CA ALA A 190 -8.46 -8.16 9.76
C ALA A 190 -8.98 -7.12 8.77
N TYR A 191 -8.34 -5.96 8.72
CA TYR A 191 -8.69 -4.92 7.74
C TYR A 191 -8.18 -5.31 6.34
N GLY A 192 -6.93 -5.80 6.26
CA GLY A 192 -6.31 -6.29 5.04
C GLY A 192 -5.94 -5.22 4.04
N ASP A 193 -5.21 -5.65 3.03
CA ASP A 193 -4.82 -4.87 1.86
C ASP A 193 -4.19 -3.51 2.28
N PHE A 194 -4.16 -2.53 1.41
CA PHE A 194 -3.64 -1.18 1.68
C PHE A 194 -4.14 -0.55 2.98
N TRP A 195 -5.40 -0.89 3.37
CA TRP A 195 -6.07 -0.17 4.46
C TRP A 195 -5.42 -0.40 5.82
N SER A 196 -4.91 -1.60 6.07
CA SER A 196 -4.12 -1.90 7.28
C SER A 196 -2.98 -0.90 7.47
N TYR A 197 -2.25 -0.61 6.42
CA TYR A 197 -1.02 0.19 6.43
C TYR A 197 -1.28 1.69 6.50
N VAL A 198 -2.27 2.19 5.75
CA VAL A 198 -2.63 3.62 5.85
C VAL A 198 -3.26 3.95 7.19
N LEU A 199 -3.93 3.00 7.86
CA LEU A 199 -4.40 3.18 9.23
C LEU A 199 -3.25 3.26 10.25
N VAL A 200 -2.11 2.61 10.00
CA VAL A 200 -0.91 2.82 10.83
C VAL A 200 -0.36 4.24 10.61
N ALA A 201 -0.27 4.70 9.37
CA ALA A 201 0.17 6.06 9.07
C ALA A 201 -0.74 7.14 9.69
N GLU A 202 -2.04 6.84 9.89
CA GLU A 202 -3.01 7.70 10.58
C GLU A 202 -2.95 7.62 12.11
N GLY A 203 -2.20 6.67 12.66
CA GLY A 203 -2.17 6.39 14.10
C GLY A 203 -3.43 5.72 14.66
N ALA A 204 -4.28 5.15 13.79
CA ALA A 204 -5.50 4.44 14.16
C ALA A 204 -5.26 2.94 14.44
N VAL A 205 -4.16 2.42 13.91
CA VAL A 205 -3.61 1.07 14.14
C VAL A 205 -2.13 1.24 14.48
N ASP A 206 -1.56 0.35 15.29
CA ASP A 206 -0.19 0.48 15.77
C ASP A 206 0.76 -0.49 15.07
N VAL A 207 0.24 -1.64 14.65
CA VAL A 207 0.97 -2.71 13.98
C VAL A 207 0.12 -3.28 12.84
N ALA A 208 0.72 -3.46 11.66
CA ALA A 208 0.13 -4.20 10.55
C ALA A 208 1.18 -5.16 9.97
N ALA A 209 0.80 -6.38 9.63
CA ALA A 209 1.71 -7.35 9.04
C ALA A 209 0.99 -8.32 8.12
N GLU A 210 1.68 -8.70 7.03
CA GLU A 210 1.26 -9.72 6.08
C GLU A 210 2.45 -10.58 5.64
N PRO A 211 2.25 -11.90 5.51
CA PRO A 211 3.33 -12.86 5.28
C PRO A 211 3.79 -12.93 3.82
N GLU A 212 2.94 -12.49 2.89
CA GLU A 212 3.21 -12.56 1.45
C GLU A 212 2.60 -11.34 0.74
N LEU A 213 3.44 -10.56 0.08
CA LEU A 213 3.07 -9.37 -0.67
C LEU A 213 4.03 -9.16 -1.84
N ALA A 214 3.51 -8.67 -2.95
CA ALA A 214 4.31 -8.26 -4.10
C ALA A 214 4.80 -6.80 -3.97
N LEU A 215 5.69 -6.39 -4.87
CA LEU A 215 6.23 -5.03 -4.86
C LEU A 215 5.13 -3.97 -5.08
N HIS A 216 4.14 -4.25 -5.93
CA HIS A 216 3.06 -3.32 -6.24
C HIS A 216 2.13 -3.09 -5.04
N ASP A 217 1.93 -4.09 -4.16
CA ASP A 217 1.15 -3.96 -2.93
C ASP A 217 1.83 -3.03 -1.90
N MET A 218 3.16 -2.97 -1.91
CA MET A 218 3.95 -2.35 -0.85
C MET A 218 4.54 -0.98 -1.21
N ALA A 219 4.96 -0.80 -2.47
CA ALA A 219 5.81 0.34 -2.83
C ALA A 219 5.19 1.69 -2.45
N ALA A 220 3.90 1.92 -2.74
CA ALA A 220 3.25 3.20 -2.42
C ALA A 220 3.12 3.45 -0.91
N LEU A 221 3.05 2.38 -0.12
CA LEU A 221 2.85 2.44 1.33
C LEU A 221 4.12 2.84 2.08
N VAL A 222 5.31 2.48 1.54
CA VAL A 222 6.60 2.77 2.18
C VAL A 222 6.78 4.26 2.53
N PRO A 223 6.71 5.20 1.58
CA PRO A 223 6.89 6.62 1.91
C PRO A 223 5.74 7.16 2.75
N ILE A 224 4.50 6.70 2.58
CA ILE A 224 3.35 7.15 3.38
C ILE A 224 3.56 6.82 4.86
N VAL A 225 3.99 5.61 5.16
CA VAL A 225 4.26 5.18 6.55
C VAL A 225 5.50 5.89 7.10
N SER A 226 6.59 5.92 6.34
CA SER A 226 7.86 6.48 6.80
C SER A 226 7.77 7.99 7.05
N GLU A 227 7.12 8.73 6.17
CA GLU A 227 6.92 10.18 6.31
C GLU A 227 5.87 10.53 7.38
N ALA A 228 5.04 9.57 7.81
CA ALA A 228 4.18 9.70 8.99
C ALA A 228 4.92 9.42 10.31
N GLY A 229 6.19 8.96 10.26
CA GLY A 229 7.02 8.62 11.41
C GLY A 229 6.97 7.14 11.81
N GLY A 230 6.37 6.27 11.01
CA GLY A 230 6.35 4.82 11.20
C GLY A 230 7.58 4.11 10.61
N ARG A 231 7.61 2.79 10.76
CA ARG A 231 8.62 1.92 10.14
C ARG A 231 7.97 0.90 9.24
N PHE A 232 8.52 0.71 8.04
CA PHE A 232 8.13 -0.28 7.04
C PHE A 232 9.31 -1.21 6.75
N THR A 233 9.16 -2.50 7.05
CA THR A 233 10.18 -3.52 6.80
C THR A 233 9.53 -4.83 6.33
N SER A 234 10.35 -5.82 5.97
CA SER A 234 9.90 -7.20 5.99
C SER A 234 9.59 -7.67 7.42
N VAL A 235 8.97 -8.83 7.58
CA VAL A 235 8.72 -9.44 8.91
C VAL A 235 10.02 -9.81 9.65
N SER A 236 11.15 -9.93 8.92
CA SER A 236 12.49 -10.12 9.49
C SER A 236 13.26 -8.81 9.70
N GLY A 237 12.61 -7.65 9.57
CA GLY A 237 13.19 -6.35 9.88
C GLY A 237 14.03 -5.71 8.75
N VAL A 238 14.03 -6.27 7.53
CA VAL A 238 14.74 -5.68 6.39
C VAL A 238 13.97 -4.48 5.85
N PRO A 239 14.53 -3.25 5.80
CA PRO A 239 13.80 -2.07 5.37
C PRO A 239 13.36 -2.12 3.89
N GLY A 240 12.22 -1.52 3.59
CA GLY A 240 11.69 -1.31 2.24
C GLY A 240 10.78 -2.43 1.74
N PRO A 241 10.35 -2.36 0.44
CA PRO A 241 9.29 -3.20 -0.10
C PRO A 241 9.79 -4.47 -0.80
N PHE A 242 11.08 -4.84 -0.66
CA PHE A 242 11.68 -5.92 -1.46
C PHE A 242 11.72 -7.27 -0.75
N GLY A 243 11.15 -7.37 0.45
CA GLY A 243 11.21 -8.59 1.27
C GLY A 243 10.12 -9.63 0.95
N GLY A 244 9.18 -9.36 0.05
CA GLY A 244 8.08 -10.27 -0.29
C GLY A 244 7.02 -10.41 0.80
N ASN A 245 7.09 -9.61 1.85
CA ASN A 245 6.17 -9.53 2.99
C ASN A 245 6.34 -8.17 3.68
N ALA A 246 5.45 -7.83 4.60
CA ALA A 246 5.53 -6.56 5.31
C ALA A 246 5.26 -6.67 6.80
N LEU A 247 6.01 -5.87 7.56
CA LEU A 247 5.72 -5.45 8.92
C LEU A 247 5.78 -3.93 8.99
N VAL A 248 4.67 -3.33 9.38
CA VAL A 248 4.53 -1.88 9.53
C VAL A 248 4.11 -1.56 10.95
N THR A 249 4.76 -0.58 11.55
CA THR A 249 4.45 -0.16 12.92
C THR A 249 4.55 1.36 13.08
N ASN A 250 4.10 1.85 14.23
CA ASN A 250 4.32 3.22 14.67
C ASN A 250 5.80 3.56 15.03
N GLY A 251 6.73 2.64 14.80
CA GLY A 251 8.16 2.79 15.10
C GLY A 251 8.55 2.41 16.52
N LEU A 252 7.73 2.69 17.53
CA LEU A 252 8.01 2.39 18.93
C LEU A 252 7.96 0.89 19.25
N LEU A 253 7.04 0.17 18.61
CA LEU A 253 6.80 -1.25 18.83
C LEU A 253 7.61 -2.15 17.86
N HIS A 254 8.32 -1.57 16.90
CA HIS A 254 8.85 -2.30 15.74
C HIS A 254 9.79 -3.43 16.12
N ASP A 255 10.81 -3.13 16.90
CA ASP A 255 11.86 -4.11 17.21
C ASP A 255 11.32 -5.26 18.08
N GLU A 256 10.36 -4.97 18.95
CA GLU A 256 9.68 -6.01 19.73
C GLU A 256 8.83 -6.93 18.86
N VAL A 257 8.09 -6.38 17.89
CA VAL A 257 7.26 -7.17 16.98
C VAL A 257 8.13 -8.02 16.04
N VAL A 258 9.21 -7.45 15.48
CA VAL A 258 10.19 -8.22 14.69
C VAL A 258 10.69 -9.42 15.50
N ALA A 259 11.16 -9.19 16.73
CA ALA A 259 11.66 -10.27 17.58
C ALA A 259 10.63 -11.37 17.83
N ARG A 260 9.33 -11.02 17.97
CA ARG A 260 8.26 -12.01 18.18
C ARG A 260 7.93 -12.80 16.92
N LEU A 261 7.93 -12.16 15.76
CA LEU A 261 7.60 -12.83 14.50
C LEU A 261 8.77 -13.64 13.92
N ASP A 262 10.01 -13.34 14.29
CA ASP A 262 11.22 -14.02 13.80
C ASP A 262 11.65 -15.21 14.68
N LEU A 263 10.99 -15.47 15.80
CA LEU A 263 11.27 -16.63 16.64
C LEU A 263 11.03 -17.92 15.85
N PRO A 264 11.93 -18.91 15.93
CA PRO A 264 11.66 -20.25 15.40
C PRO A 264 10.43 -20.85 16.09
N GLY A 265 9.55 -21.43 15.28
CA GLY A 265 8.32 -22.11 15.75
C GLY A 265 8.61 -23.39 16.53
#